data_a48571b715296d5e45cb885234fa7cdc
#
_entry.id   a48571b715296d5e45cb885234fa7cdc
#
_cell.length_a   1.000
_cell.length_b   1.000
_cell.length_c   1.000
_cell.angle_alpha   90.00
_cell.angle_beta   90.00
_cell.angle_gamma   90.00
#
_symmetry.space_group_name_H-M   'P 1'
#
loop_
_entity.id
_entity.type
_entity.pdbx_description
1 polymer ?
#
loop_
_entity_poly.entity_id
_entity_poly.type
_entity_poly.pdbx_seq_one_letter_code
_entity_poly.pdbx_strand_id
1 'polypeptide(L)'
;MKLIAISHPEFILNEAERINALFRDGLLRLHLRKPGGDIADLNRLLGKIDPEFYPKIALHQHHELAAQYDLMRLHFPEKLRNDTPEIIFQKLKNAGFQLSTSVHDIEQLSELSNAFDYTFLGPVFDSISKKGYQRIVNDDFCLKEDQKTIKVIAIGGINHSNIHKIKQMNFDGAAVLGAIWNSEASDFQFSNFAGGLSPRQSLKIHKLQFISNQTAGLSHLESIKLALTAGCRWIQLRVKNQPENEVLEIAIAAKELCDSYAARLIINDFPPVAKAVNAYGLHLGLNDMPISEARKIVRHNMIIGGTANTFEDVLLRINEGADYIGLGPFRFTTTKQNLSPILGLDGYRVIMQKLSEQKLSIPIIAIGGILPDDVAEILATGIHGVAMSSALIQSKETKETVQKLEEILC
;
A
#
# COMPACT_ATOMS: atom_id res chain seq x y z
N MET A 1 -10.24 -0.10 -3.15
CA MET A 1 -10.49 0.67 -4.38
C MET A 1 -9.41 0.35 -5.40
N LYS A 2 -9.72 0.27 -6.71
CA LYS A 2 -8.74 -0.07 -7.76
C LYS A 2 -8.18 1.20 -8.38
N LEU A 3 -6.84 1.25 -8.57
CA LEU A 3 -6.19 2.30 -9.35
C LEU A 3 -5.79 1.75 -10.71
N ILE A 4 -6.18 2.46 -11.76
CA ILE A 4 -5.97 2.11 -13.16
C ILE A 4 -5.16 3.24 -13.80
N ALA A 5 -4.09 2.90 -14.52
CA ALA A 5 -3.39 3.86 -15.38
C ALA A 5 -3.96 3.83 -16.80
N ILE A 6 -4.05 5.01 -17.42
CA ILE A 6 -4.32 5.12 -18.86
C ILE A 6 -3.03 5.60 -19.52
N SER A 7 -2.63 4.99 -20.64
CA SER A 7 -1.42 5.36 -21.36
C SER A 7 -1.50 6.81 -21.87
N HIS A 8 -0.36 7.41 -22.16
CA HIS A 8 -0.32 8.69 -22.87
C HIS A 8 -1.10 8.58 -24.20
N PRO A 9 -1.89 9.57 -24.62
CA PRO A 9 -2.67 9.49 -25.85
C PRO A 9 -1.80 9.39 -27.11
N GLU A 10 -0.60 9.95 -27.09
CA GLU A 10 0.40 9.88 -28.14
C GLU A 10 1.52 8.90 -27.76
N PHE A 11 2.24 8.38 -28.75
CA PHE A 11 3.45 7.61 -28.52
C PHE A 11 4.56 8.55 -28.05
N ILE A 12 5.13 8.28 -26.90
CA ILE A 12 6.21 9.07 -26.32
C ILE A 12 7.50 8.26 -26.19
N LEU A 13 8.61 8.97 -26.09
CA LEU A 13 9.93 8.34 -25.90
C LEU A 13 9.96 7.51 -24.61
N ASN A 14 10.53 6.32 -24.69
CA ASN A 14 10.69 5.38 -23.55
C ASN A 14 9.36 5.02 -22.86
N GLU A 15 8.24 5.01 -23.59
CA GLU A 15 6.92 4.72 -23.00
C GLU A 15 6.83 3.28 -22.48
N ALA A 16 7.36 2.30 -23.21
CA ALA A 16 7.36 0.90 -22.78
C ALA A 16 8.15 0.71 -21.48
N GLU A 17 9.31 1.33 -21.37
CA GLU A 17 10.14 1.30 -20.17
C GLU A 17 9.41 1.93 -18.97
N ARG A 18 8.71 3.06 -19.18
CA ARG A 18 7.88 3.70 -18.15
C ARG A 18 6.71 2.80 -17.75
N ILE A 19 6.03 2.16 -18.70
CA ILE A 19 4.95 1.20 -18.43
C ILE A 19 5.47 0.02 -17.61
N ASN A 20 6.61 -0.56 -17.98
CA ASN A 20 7.23 -1.66 -17.25
C ASN A 20 7.60 -1.22 -15.82
N ALA A 21 8.14 -0.01 -15.65
CA ALA A 21 8.46 0.55 -14.34
C ALA A 21 7.19 0.73 -13.47
N LEU A 22 6.10 1.26 -14.02
CA LEU A 22 4.82 1.38 -13.33
C LEU A 22 4.28 0.02 -12.84
N PHE A 23 4.39 -1.03 -13.66
CA PHE A 23 3.96 -2.37 -13.28
C PHE A 23 4.85 -2.96 -12.17
N ARG A 24 6.16 -2.73 -12.23
CA ARG A 24 7.10 -3.13 -11.16
C ARG A 24 6.85 -2.36 -9.87
N ASP A 25 6.42 -1.10 -9.96
CA ASP A 25 6.01 -0.27 -8.82
C ASP A 25 4.57 -0.58 -8.32
N GLY A 26 3.94 -1.61 -8.88
CA GLY A 26 2.68 -2.16 -8.36
C GLY A 26 1.42 -1.76 -9.09
N LEU A 27 1.51 -1.21 -10.30
CA LEU A 27 0.34 -0.98 -11.14
C LEU A 27 -0.40 -2.30 -11.39
N LEU A 28 -1.70 -2.33 -11.08
CA LEU A 28 -2.52 -3.52 -11.25
C LEU A 28 -3.17 -3.61 -12.63
N ARG A 29 -3.36 -2.47 -13.32
CA ARG A 29 -4.01 -2.41 -14.63
C ARG A 29 -3.60 -1.17 -15.40
N LEU A 30 -3.27 -1.39 -16.69
CA LEU A 30 -3.04 -0.35 -17.68
C LEU A 30 -4.14 -0.43 -18.75
N HIS A 31 -4.74 0.71 -19.09
CA HIS A 31 -5.53 0.86 -20.30
C HIS A 31 -4.67 1.48 -21.40
N LEU A 32 -4.37 0.69 -22.41
CA LEU A 32 -3.58 1.13 -23.55
C LEU A 32 -4.50 1.83 -24.57
N ARG A 33 -4.42 3.15 -24.60
CA ARG A 33 -5.28 4.05 -25.39
C ARG A 33 -4.43 4.97 -26.26
N LYS A 34 -4.52 4.81 -27.58
CA LYS A 34 -3.77 5.55 -28.62
C LYS A 34 -4.72 6.09 -29.69
N PRO A 35 -5.52 7.16 -29.46
CA PRO A 35 -6.62 7.57 -30.35
C PRO A 35 -6.19 7.96 -31.74
N GLY A 36 -5.09 7.98 -32.19
CA GLY A 36 -4.62 8.25 -33.55
C GLY A 36 -3.54 7.26 -33.99
N GLY A 37 -3.29 6.25 -33.13
CA GLY A 37 -2.26 5.26 -33.42
C GLY A 37 -2.71 4.19 -34.38
N ASP A 38 -1.86 3.82 -35.32
CA ASP A 38 -2.09 2.68 -36.16
C ASP A 38 -1.74 1.36 -35.45
N ILE A 39 -2.13 0.24 -36.07
CA ILE A 39 -1.90 -1.09 -35.50
C ILE A 39 -0.42 -1.44 -35.43
N ALA A 40 0.42 -0.97 -36.37
CA ALA A 40 1.85 -1.28 -36.40
C ALA A 40 2.59 -0.58 -35.24
N ASP A 41 2.22 0.68 -34.92
CA ASP A 41 2.78 1.41 -33.83
C ASP A 41 2.37 0.81 -32.49
N LEU A 42 1.10 0.40 -32.34
CA LEU A 42 0.62 -0.26 -31.15
C LEU A 42 1.29 -1.63 -30.93
N ASN A 43 1.43 -2.39 -32.02
CA ASN A 43 2.16 -3.67 -32.01
C ASN A 43 3.63 -3.48 -31.60
N ARG A 44 4.30 -2.43 -32.10
CA ARG A 44 5.68 -2.10 -31.71
C ARG A 44 5.79 -1.71 -30.21
N LEU A 45 4.81 -1.00 -29.68
CA LEU A 45 4.78 -0.65 -28.27
C LEU A 45 4.55 -1.89 -27.39
N LEU A 46 3.57 -2.73 -27.72
CA LEU A 46 3.29 -3.98 -27.00
C LEU A 46 4.50 -4.91 -26.98
N GLY A 47 5.19 -5.07 -28.13
CA GLY A 47 6.39 -5.91 -28.23
C GLY A 47 7.57 -5.47 -27.36
N LYS A 48 7.55 -4.24 -26.79
CA LYS A 48 8.56 -3.72 -25.86
C LYS A 48 8.13 -3.79 -24.39
N ILE A 49 6.88 -4.13 -24.11
CA ILE A 49 6.40 -4.34 -22.73
C ILE A 49 6.72 -5.77 -22.33
N ASP A 50 7.17 -5.95 -21.07
CA ASP A 50 7.51 -7.26 -20.54
C ASP A 50 6.27 -8.19 -20.57
N PRO A 51 6.37 -9.40 -21.14
CA PRO A 51 5.22 -10.31 -21.32
C PRO A 51 4.48 -10.68 -20.03
N GLU A 52 5.17 -10.66 -18.89
CA GLU A 52 4.56 -10.91 -17.58
C GLU A 52 3.44 -9.91 -17.23
N PHE A 53 3.42 -8.74 -17.89
CA PHE A 53 2.42 -7.69 -17.66
C PHE A 53 1.23 -7.72 -18.61
N TYR A 54 1.27 -8.52 -19.69
CA TYR A 54 0.18 -8.62 -20.65
C TYR A 54 -1.18 -8.94 -20.02
N PRO A 55 -1.31 -9.83 -19.02
CA PRO A 55 -2.59 -10.07 -18.35
C PRO A 55 -3.19 -8.84 -17.65
N LYS A 56 -2.39 -7.76 -17.46
CA LYS A 56 -2.80 -6.52 -16.79
C LYS A 56 -3.15 -5.40 -17.77
N ILE A 57 -3.03 -5.62 -19.09
CA ILE A 57 -3.26 -4.61 -20.14
C ILE A 57 -4.66 -4.76 -20.72
N ALA A 58 -5.38 -3.64 -20.83
CA ALA A 58 -6.65 -3.54 -21.54
C ALA A 58 -6.49 -2.68 -22.80
N LEU A 59 -6.90 -3.21 -23.99
CA LEU A 59 -6.84 -2.50 -25.25
C LEU A 59 -8.10 -1.66 -25.49
N HIS A 60 -7.94 -0.41 -25.95
CA HIS A 60 -9.03 0.49 -26.34
C HIS A 60 -9.36 0.44 -27.85
N GLN A 61 -8.43 0.00 -28.64
CA GLN A 61 -8.55 -0.16 -30.11
C GLN A 61 -7.65 -1.29 -30.56
N HIS A 62 -7.80 -1.71 -31.84
CA HIS A 62 -7.02 -2.80 -32.43
C HIS A 62 -7.12 -4.08 -31.60
N HIS A 63 -8.36 -4.45 -31.26
CA HIS A 63 -8.66 -5.61 -30.41
C HIS A 63 -8.15 -6.93 -31.01
N GLU A 64 -7.88 -6.98 -32.33
CA GLU A 64 -7.25 -8.09 -33.01
C GLU A 64 -5.86 -8.44 -32.48
N LEU A 65 -5.12 -7.48 -31.92
CA LEU A 65 -3.82 -7.71 -31.28
C LEU A 65 -3.94 -8.54 -29.98
N ALA A 66 -5.12 -8.63 -29.40
CA ALA A 66 -5.32 -9.38 -28.16
C ALA A 66 -4.91 -10.85 -28.29
N ALA A 67 -5.21 -11.48 -29.43
CA ALA A 67 -4.82 -12.87 -29.70
C ALA A 67 -3.30 -13.05 -29.84
N GLN A 68 -2.60 -12.06 -30.41
CA GLN A 68 -1.15 -12.13 -30.62
C GLN A 68 -0.36 -12.04 -29.31
N TYR A 69 -0.87 -11.29 -28.32
CA TYR A 69 -0.20 -11.02 -27.05
C TYR A 69 -0.89 -11.69 -25.84
N ASP A 70 -1.84 -12.58 -26.08
CA ASP A 70 -2.64 -13.24 -25.03
C ASP A 70 -3.27 -12.24 -24.04
N LEU A 71 -3.78 -11.12 -24.57
CA LEU A 71 -4.43 -10.09 -23.78
C LEU A 71 -5.90 -10.45 -23.59
N MET A 72 -6.32 -10.59 -22.34
CA MET A 72 -7.68 -10.99 -21.98
C MET A 72 -8.56 -9.81 -21.54
N ARG A 73 -8.19 -8.55 -21.91
CA ARG A 73 -8.93 -7.35 -21.48
C ARG A 73 -9.16 -6.40 -22.64
N LEU A 74 -10.42 -6.09 -22.88
CA LEU A 74 -10.82 -5.18 -23.96
C LEU A 74 -11.65 -4.04 -23.37
N HIS A 75 -11.38 -2.83 -23.86
CA HIS A 75 -12.16 -1.66 -23.53
C HIS A 75 -12.92 -1.18 -24.76
N PHE A 76 -14.20 -0.94 -24.59
CA PHE A 76 -15.10 -0.43 -25.62
C PHE A 76 -15.45 1.03 -25.27
N PRO A 77 -14.77 2.03 -25.86
CA PRO A 77 -15.21 3.43 -25.75
C PRO A 77 -16.68 3.57 -26.17
N GLU A 78 -17.38 4.58 -25.67
CA GLU A 78 -18.82 4.76 -25.86
C GLU A 78 -19.26 4.57 -27.33
N LYS A 79 -18.58 5.22 -28.27
CA LYS A 79 -18.89 5.05 -29.71
C LYS A 79 -18.79 3.61 -30.16
N LEU A 80 -17.67 2.93 -29.86
CA LEU A 80 -17.46 1.53 -30.26
C LEU A 80 -18.47 0.61 -29.56
N ARG A 81 -18.80 0.88 -28.29
CA ARG A 81 -19.84 0.13 -27.57
C ARG A 81 -21.19 0.25 -28.28
N ASN A 82 -21.61 1.47 -28.66
CA ASN A 82 -22.89 1.70 -29.30
C ASN A 82 -22.98 1.08 -30.71
N ASP A 83 -21.86 1.00 -31.41
CA ASP A 83 -21.75 0.38 -32.75
C ASP A 83 -21.60 -1.16 -32.65
N THR A 84 -21.41 -1.75 -31.47
CA THR A 84 -21.18 -3.20 -31.29
C THR A 84 -22.45 -3.90 -30.81
N PRO A 85 -22.97 -4.92 -31.51
CA PRO A 85 -24.13 -5.69 -31.07
C PRO A 85 -23.87 -6.41 -29.73
N GLU A 86 -24.89 -6.45 -28.86
CA GLU A 86 -24.81 -7.08 -27.52
C GLU A 86 -24.31 -8.53 -27.56
N ILE A 87 -24.70 -9.29 -28.59
CA ILE A 87 -24.27 -10.70 -28.75
C ILE A 87 -22.76 -10.85 -28.84
N ILE A 88 -22.04 -9.81 -29.32
CA ILE A 88 -20.57 -9.82 -29.41
C ILE A 88 -19.95 -9.73 -28.00
N PHE A 89 -20.51 -8.88 -27.13
CA PHE A 89 -20.03 -8.78 -25.74
C PHE A 89 -20.21 -10.10 -25.01
N GLN A 90 -21.37 -10.77 -25.17
CA GLN A 90 -21.63 -12.08 -24.57
C GLN A 90 -20.67 -13.15 -25.10
N LYS A 91 -20.39 -13.17 -26.41
CA LYS A 91 -19.41 -14.11 -26.99
C LYS A 91 -18.00 -13.88 -26.43
N LEU A 92 -17.55 -12.62 -26.32
CA LEU A 92 -16.25 -12.29 -25.75
C LEU A 92 -16.17 -12.68 -24.27
N LYS A 93 -17.23 -12.41 -23.52
CA LYS A 93 -17.33 -12.81 -22.13
C LYS A 93 -17.23 -14.33 -21.95
N ASN A 94 -17.97 -15.09 -22.75
CA ASN A 94 -17.92 -16.56 -22.74
C ASN A 94 -16.53 -17.10 -23.18
N ALA A 95 -15.79 -16.37 -24.01
CA ALA A 95 -14.41 -16.67 -24.34
C ALA A 95 -13.40 -16.26 -23.25
N GLY A 96 -13.85 -15.76 -22.09
CA GLY A 96 -13.02 -15.42 -20.93
C GLY A 96 -12.49 -13.99 -20.92
N PHE A 97 -12.86 -13.14 -21.87
CA PHE A 97 -12.42 -11.75 -21.87
C PHE A 97 -13.06 -10.95 -20.72
N GLN A 98 -12.29 -10.05 -20.14
CA GLN A 98 -12.77 -9.02 -19.24
C GLN A 98 -13.06 -7.76 -20.04
N LEU A 99 -14.31 -7.30 -19.99
CA LEU A 99 -14.78 -6.18 -20.77
C LEU A 99 -14.97 -4.93 -19.91
N SER A 100 -14.67 -3.79 -20.48
CA SER A 100 -14.91 -2.49 -19.85
C SER A 100 -15.40 -1.47 -20.88
N THR A 101 -16.05 -0.41 -20.41
CA THR A 101 -16.54 0.66 -21.26
C THR A 101 -16.36 2.02 -20.60
N SER A 102 -16.82 3.09 -21.25
CA SER A 102 -16.87 4.45 -20.72
C SER A 102 -18.28 5.01 -20.88
N VAL A 103 -18.72 5.78 -19.89
CA VAL A 103 -19.93 6.61 -19.95
C VAL A 103 -19.60 8.03 -19.48
N HIS A 104 -20.35 8.99 -20.00
CA HIS A 104 -20.19 10.41 -19.67
C HIS A 104 -21.41 10.99 -18.96
N ASP A 105 -22.43 10.15 -18.71
CA ASP A 105 -23.65 10.47 -17.98
C ASP A 105 -23.97 9.39 -16.96
N ILE A 106 -24.43 9.81 -15.78
CA ILE A 106 -24.81 8.92 -14.68
C ILE A 106 -26.02 8.08 -15.06
N GLU A 107 -26.96 8.62 -15.82
CA GLU A 107 -28.18 7.93 -16.25
C GLU A 107 -27.87 6.69 -17.10
N GLN A 108 -26.81 6.75 -17.89
CA GLN A 108 -26.34 5.63 -18.72
C GLN A 108 -25.84 4.41 -17.91
N LEU A 109 -25.53 4.57 -16.62
CA LEU A 109 -25.03 3.47 -15.79
C LEU A 109 -26.05 2.34 -15.67
N SER A 110 -27.34 2.66 -15.57
CA SER A 110 -28.43 1.69 -15.42
C SER A 110 -28.70 0.89 -16.70
N GLU A 111 -28.27 1.41 -17.86
CA GLU A 111 -28.49 0.81 -19.18
C GLU A 111 -27.34 -0.08 -19.64
N LEU A 112 -26.25 -0.13 -18.85
CA LEU A 112 -25.06 -0.91 -19.24
C LEU A 112 -25.31 -2.42 -19.18
N SER A 113 -24.88 -3.11 -20.22
CA SER A 113 -24.86 -4.56 -20.27
C SER A 113 -24.06 -5.18 -19.12
N ASN A 114 -24.59 -6.25 -18.54
CA ASN A 114 -23.91 -7.04 -17.52
C ASN A 114 -22.70 -7.83 -18.06
N ALA A 115 -22.44 -7.81 -19.36
CA ALA A 115 -21.23 -8.35 -19.95
C ALA A 115 -20.00 -7.54 -19.56
N PHE A 116 -20.15 -6.25 -19.19
CA PHE A 116 -19.03 -5.42 -18.76
C PHE A 116 -18.69 -5.67 -17.27
N ASP A 117 -17.41 -5.80 -16.98
CA ASP A 117 -16.91 -5.96 -15.61
C ASP A 117 -16.84 -4.62 -14.85
N TYR A 118 -16.68 -3.53 -15.59
CA TYR A 118 -16.67 -2.16 -15.05
C TYR A 118 -16.80 -1.11 -16.16
N THR A 119 -17.16 0.09 -15.74
CA THR A 119 -17.17 1.28 -16.61
C THR A 119 -16.33 2.40 -16.04
N PHE A 120 -15.81 3.27 -16.91
CA PHE A 120 -15.33 4.59 -16.51
C PHE A 120 -16.49 5.58 -16.52
N LEU A 121 -16.59 6.40 -15.48
CA LEU A 121 -17.51 7.54 -15.41
C LEU A 121 -16.70 8.82 -15.20
N GLY A 122 -16.92 9.82 -16.04
CA GLY A 122 -16.27 11.12 -15.89
C GLY A 122 -16.41 12.06 -17.08
N PRO A 123 -15.85 13.27 -16.92
CA PRO A 123 -14.84 13.68 -15.94
C PRO A 123 -15.42 14.00 -14.54
N VAL A 124 -14.77 13.49 -13.49
CA VAL A 124 -15.21 13.69 -12.11
C VAL A 124 -14.67 15.01 -11.53
N PHE A 125 -13.46 15.41 -11.92
CA PHE A 125 -12.85 16.70 -11.58
C PHE A 125 -12.44 17.46 -12.83
N ASP A 126 -12.31 18.78 -12.70
CA ASP A 126 -11.86 19.63 -13.80
C ASP A 126 -10.44 19.21 -14.24
N SER A 127 -10.25 19.07 -15.54
CA SER A 127 -8.98 18.63 -16.09
C SER A 127 -8.02 19.78 -16.33
N ILE A 128 -6.84 19.73 -15.71
CA ILE A 128 -5.75 20.68 -15.97
C ILE A 128 -5.21 20.51 -17.41
N SER A 129 -5.29 19.29 -17.98
CA SER A 129 -4.68 18.95 -19.26
C SER A 129 -5.60 19.11 -20.47
N LYS A 130 -6.92 19.29 -20.29
CA LYS A 130 -7.89 19.54 -21.38
C LYS A 130 -8.74 20.75 -21.07
N LYS A 131 -8.38 21.91 -21.61
CA LYS A 131 -9.19 23.13 -21.54
C LYS A 131 -10.58 22.86 -22.15
N GLY A 132 -11.64 23.07 -21.34
CA GLY A 132 -13.04 22.93 -21.78
C GLY A 132 -13.76 21.64 -21.36
N TYR A 133 -13.10 20.70 -20.69
CA TYR A 133 -13.77 19.54 -20.11
C TYR A 133 -14.25 19.88 -18.68
N GLN A 134 -15.52 20.23 -18.55
CA GLN A 134 -16.16 20.49 -17.26
C GLN A 134 -16.51 19.16 -16.59
N ARG A 135 -16.37 19.12 -15.26
CA ARG A 135 -16.79 17.99 -14.43
C ARG A 135 -18.29 17.72 -14.57
N ILE A 136 -18.68 16.47 -14.57
CA ILE A 136 -20.08 16.03 -14.65
C ILE A 136 -20.76 15.90 -13.28
N VAL A 137 -19.99 16.03 -12.19
CA VAL A 137 -20.46 15.88 -10.80
C VAL A 137 -20.02 17.08 -9.95
N ASN A 138 -20.79 17.42 -8.93
CA ASN A 138 -20.45 18.46 -7.96
C ASN A 138 -19.58 17.91 -6.81
N ASP A 139 -19.13 18.79 -5.90
CA ASP A 139 -18.23 18.41 -4.81
C ASP A 139 -18.90 17.50 -3.76
N ASP A 140 -20.20 17.54 -3.61
CA ASP A 140 -21.00 16.74 -2.66
C ASP A 140 -21.55 15.46 -3.31
N PHE A 141 -21.17 15.18 -4.55
CA PHE A 141 -21.66 14.01 -5.27
C PHE A 141 -21.25 12.71 -4.58
N CYS A 142 -22.21 11.82 -4.41
CA CYS A 142 -22.00 10.43 -3.97
C CYS A 142 -22.83 9.50 -4.83
N LEU A 143 -22.17 8.57 -5.52
CA LEU A 143 -22.82 7.57 -6.35
C LEU A 143 -23.61 6.62 -5.47
N LYS A 144 -24.91 6.46 -5.75
CA LYS A 144 -25.78 5.55 -4.98
C LYS A 144 -25.55 4.11 -5.40
N GLU A 145 -25.70 3.17 -4.47
CA GLU A 145 -25.52 1.73 -4.75
C GLU A 145 -26.52 1.20 -5.80
N ASP A 146 -27.75 1.69 -5.80
CA ASP A 146 -28.78 1.32 -6.76
C ASP A 146 -28.53 1.81 -8.19
N GLN A 147 -27.63 2.78 -8.37
CA GLN A 147 -27.16 3.25 -9.67
C GLN A 147 -26.04 2.38 -10.26
N LYS A 148 -25.47 1.48 -9.49
CA LYS A 148 -24.35 0.62 -9.90
C LYS A 148 -24.83 -0.76 -10.33
N THR A 149 -25.00 -0.98 -11.61
CA THR A 149 -25.22 -2.34 -12.17
C THR A 149 -23.91 -3.13 -12.28
N ILE A 150 -22.79 -2.40 -12.48
CA ILE A 150 -21.43 -2.92 -12.58
C ILE A 150 -20.48 -2.00 -11.78
N LYS A 151 -19.20 -2.36 -11.65
CA LYS A 151 -18.21 -1.50 -10.97
C LYS A 151 -18.01 -0.20 -11.73
N VAL A 152 -17.99 0.92 -11.00
CA VAL A 152 -17.83 2.27 -11.55
C VAL A 152 -16.49 2.86 -11.13
N ILE A 153 -15.64 3.18 -12.11
CA ILE A 153 -14.30 3.73 -11.92
C ILE A 153 -14.32 5.21 -12.30
N ALA A 154 -13.97 6.06 -11.38
CA ALA A 154 -13.87 7.50 -11.65
C ALA A 154 -12.73 7.83 -12.62
N ILE A 155 -12.95 8.75 -13.56
CA ILE A 155 -11.94 9.25 -14.48
C ILE A 155 -12.05 10.77 -14.66
N GLY A 156 -10.93 11.43 -14.96
CA GLY A 156 -10.85 12.87 -15.29
C GLY A 156 -10.47 13.75 -14.10
N GLY A 157 -9.41 14.53 -14.25
CA GLY A 157 -8.91 15.49 -13.28
C GLY A 157 -8.35 14.89 -11.98
N ILE A 158 -8.18 13.57 -11.91
CA ILE A 158 -7.73 12.88 -10.69
C ILE A 158 -6.22 13.04 -10.52
N ASN A 159 -5.81 13.49 -9.32
CA ASN A 159 -4.43 13.70 -8.93
C ASN A 159 -4.23 13.40 -7.42
N HIS A 160 -3.00 13.60 -6.91
CA HIS A 160 -2.66 13.34 -5.50
C HIS A 160 -3.54 14.10 -4.50
N SER A 161 -3.94 15.33 -4.82
CA SER A 161 -4.68 16.17 -3.89
C SER A 161 -6.16 15.81 -3.76
N ASN A 162 -6.74 15.11 -4.75
CA ASN A 162 -8.19 14.84 -4.79
C ASN A 162 -8.55 13.34 -4.84
N ILE A 163 -7.58 12.43 -5.03
CA ILE A 163 -7.86 11.00 -5.16
C ILE A 163 -8.55 10.40 -3.91
N HIS A 164 -8.30 10.95 -2.72
CA HIS A 164 -8.96 10.52 -1.49
C HIS A 164 -10.48 10.74 -1.50
N LYS A 165 -10.98 11.76 -2.25
CA LYS A 165 -12.40 12.04 -2.39
C LYS A 165 -13.15 10.95 -3.17
N ILE A 166 -12.48 10.22 -4.08
CA ILE A 166 -13.10 9.18 -4.91
C ILE A 166 -13.79 8.10 -4.07
N LYS A 167 -13.19 7.73 -2.92
CA LYS A 167 -13.80 6.77 -1.99
C LYS A 167 -15.02 7.37 -1.29
N GLN A 168 -14.98 8.66 -0.92
CA GLN A 168 -16.11 9.37 -0.31
C GLN A 168 -17.28 9.52 -1.29
N MET A 169 -16.96 9.67 -2.58
CA MET A 169 -17.94 9.73 -3.67
C MET A 169 -18.48 8.33 -4.07
N ASN A 170 -18.12 7.27 -3.34
CA ASN A 170 -18.57 5.90 -3.52
C ASN A 170 -18.23 5.25 -4.88
N PHE A 171 -17.10 5.60 -5.48
CA PHE A 171 -16.56 4.90 -6.66
C PHE A 171 -15.78 3.65 -6.25
N ASP A 172 -15.77 2.64 -7.13
CA ASP A 172 -15.04 1.37 -6.94
C ASP A 172 -13.55 1.49 -7.27
N GLY A 173 -13.14 2.57 -7.93
CA GLY A 173 -11.76 2.82 -8.32
C GLY A 173 -11.56 4.20 -8.96
N ALA A 174 -10.31 4.45 -9.33
CA ALA A 174 -9.89 5.66 -10.03
C ALA A 174 -9.02 5.32 -11.23
N ALA A 175 -9.21 6.05 -12.35
CA ALA A 175 -8.35 5.99 -13.53
C ALA A 175 -7.59 7.30 -13.71
N VAL A 176 -6.28 7.22 -13.84
CA VAL A 176 -5.37 8.37 -13.92
C VAL A 176 -4.58 8.38 -15.23
N LEU A 177 -4.39 9.57 -15.79
CA LEU A 177 -3.63 9.81 -17.00
C LEU A 177 -2.61 10.93 -16.78
N GLY A 178 -3.06 12.18 -16.73
CA GLY A 178 -2.20 13.35 -16.66
C GLY A 178 -1.25 13.36 -15.46
N ALA A 179 -1.69 12.89 -14.33
CA ALA A 179 -0.86 12.79 -13.12
C ALA A 179 0.34 11.83 -13.29
N ILE A 180 0.24 10.84 -14.22
CA ILE A 180 1.32 9.88 -14.51
C ILE A 180 2.29 10.45 -15.55
N TRP A 181 1.78 11.06 -16.62
CA TRP A 181 2.58 11.36 -17.79
C TRP A 181 3.10 12.78 -17.85
N ASN A 182 2.47 13.74 -17.12
CA ASN A 182 2.89 15.15 -17.06
C ASN A 182 3.96 15.43 -16.00
N SER A 183 4.30 14.48 -15.15
CA SER A 183 5.42 14.57 -14.21
C SER A 183 6.72 14.12 -14.90
N GLU A 184 7.86 14.73 -14.53
CA GLU A 184 9.15 14.17 -14.92
C GLU A 184 9.24 12.71 -14.45
N ALA A 185 9.91 11.86 -15.24
CA ALA A 185 9.93 10.41 -14.98
C ALA A 185 10.52 10.02 -13.61
N SER A 186 11.31 10.94 -13.00
CA SER A 186 11.89 10.80 -11.66
C SER A 186 10.90 11.06 -10.53
N ASP A 187 9.82 11.82 -10.76
CA ASP A 187 8.97 12.38 -9.70
C ASP A 187 7.67 11.60 -9.50
N PHE A 188 7.26 10.81 -10.50
CA PHE A 188 6.05 9.99 -10.40
C PHE A 188 6.35 8.63 -9.78
N GLN A 189 6.06 8.48 -8.51
CA GLN A 189 5.99 7.18 -7.86
C GLN A 189 4.52 6.74 -7.78
N PHE A 190 4.16 5.71 -8.55
CA PHE A 190 2.81 5.12 -8.52
C PHE A 190 2.42 4.68 -7.11
N SER A 191 3.37 4.17 -6.35
CA SER A 191 3.22 3.80 -4.95
C SER A 191 2.76 4.96 -4.07
N ASN A 192 3.25 6.18 -4.29
CA ASN A 192 2.82 7.37 -3.54
C ASN A 192 1.42 7.81 -3.96
N PHE A 193 1.09 7.69 -5.24
CA PHE A 193 -0.25 7.97 -5.76
C PHE A 193 -1.26 6.94 -5.26
N ALA A 194 -0.89 5.66 -5.28
CA ALA A 194 -1.66 4.57 -4.70
C ALA A 194 -1.74 4.66 -3.16
N GLY A 195 -0.87 5.40 -2.50
CA GLY A 195 -0.89 5.63 -1.06
C GLY A 195 -2.21 6.21 -0.54
N GLY A 196 -2.90 7.01 -1.32
CA GLY A 196 -4.29 7.44 -1.06
C GLY A 196 -5.34 6.33 -1.27
N LEU A 197 -4.99 5.24 -1.95
CA LEU A 197 -5.86 4.12 -2.33
C LEU A 197 -5.29 2.76 -1.96
N SER A 198 -4.17 2.73 -1.28
CA SER A 198 -3.28 1.58 -1.14
C SER A 198 -3.96 0.35 -0.56
N PRO A 199 -3.60 -0.85 -1.07
CA PRO A 199 -3.70 -2.10 -0.32
C PRO A 199 -3.03 -2.05 1.07
N ARG A 200 -2.19 -1.00 1.35
CA ARG A 200 -1.63 -0.76 2.68
C ARG A 200 -2.69 -0.62 3.76
N GLN A 201 -3.90 -0.12 3.46
CA GLN A 201 -5.02 -0.14 4.42
C GLN A 201 -5.53 -1.57 4.72
N SER A 202 -5.18 -2.58 3.91
CA SER A 202 -5.41 -3.99 4.22
C SER A 202 -4.27 -4.63 5.03
N LEU A 203 -3.09 -3.99 5.08
CA LEU A 203 -1.99 -4.43 5.93
C LEU A 203 -2.30 -4.00 7.36
N LYS A 204 -2.91 -4.92 8.12
CA LYS A 204 -3.24 -4.65 9.53
C LYS A 204 -1.95 -4.47 10.33
N ILE A 205 -1.78 -3.30 10.93
CA ILE A 205 -0.79 -3.09 11.99
C ILE A 205 -1.34 -3.81 13.22
N HIS A 206 -0.61 -4.81 13.71
CA HIS A 206 -0.99 -5.53 14.92
C HIS A 206 -0.79 -4.65 16.14
N LYS A 207 -1.46 -4.99 17.22
CA LYS A 207 -1.38 -4.23 18.48
C LYS A 207 -0.26 -4.74 19.40
N LEU A 208 0.19 -6.01 19.25
CA LEU A 208 1.31 -6.58 19.99
C LEU A 208 2.47 -6.90 19.07
N GLN A 209 3.59 -6.21 19.19
CA GLN A 209 4.84 -6.49 18.48
C GLN A 209 5.86 -7.10 19.45
N PHE A 210 6.43 -8.24 19.08
CA PHE A 210 7.60 -8.78 19.77
C PHE A 210 8.88 -8.34 19.06
N ILE A 211 9.84 -7.77 19.82
CA ILE A 211 11.17 -7.40 19.29
C ILE A 211 12.19 -8.42 19.80
N SER A 212 12.87 -9.08 18.86
CA SER A 212 13.89 -10.09 19.20
C SER A 212 15.05 -9.45 19.99
N ASN A 213 15.58 -10.21 20.93
CA ASN A 213 16.72 -9.81 21.72
C ASN A 213 17.67 -11.01 21.89
N GLN A 214 18.96 -10.72 21.86
CA GLN A 214 20.01 -11.71 22.13
C GLN A 214 20.61 -11.43 23.50
N THR A 215 20.82 -12.50 24.28
CA THR A 215 21.50 -12.49 25.57
C THR A 215 22.57 -13.59 25.59
N ALA A 216 23.37 -13.68 26.66
CA ALA A 216 24.40 -14.69 26.79
C ALA A 216 23.89 -16.16 26.66
N GLY A 217 22.60 -16.39 26.92
CA GLY A 217 22.00 -17.73 26.87
C GLY A 217 20.84 -17.86 25.88
N LEU A 218 20.60 -16.88 25.01
CA LEU A 218 19.45 -16.89 24.12
C LEU A 218 19.77 -16.14 22.82
N SER A 219 19.75 -16.82 21.69
CA SER A 219 19.89 -16.22 20.37
C SER A 219 18.64 -15.49 19.90
N HIS A 220 18.75 -14.66 18.85
CA HIS A 220 17.59 -14.02 18.21
C HIS A 220 16.54 -15.03 17.78
N LEU A 221 16.94 -16.13 17.15
CA LEU A 221 16.02 -17.18 16.67
C LEU A 221 15.30 -17.89 17.80
N GLU A 222 16.00 -18.21 18.89
CA GLU A 222 15.38 -18.82 20.07
C GLU A 222 14.39 -17.86 20.73
N SER A 223 14.72 -16.55 20.85
CA SER A 223 13.80 -15.55 21.38
C SER A 223 12.54 -15.40 20.52
N ILE A 224 12.68 -15.43 19.19
CA ILE A 224 11.56 -15.43 18.25
C ILE A 224 10.71 -16.69 18.43
N LYS A 225 11.33 -17.86 18.52
CA LYS A 225 10.61 -19.13 18.71
C LYS A 225 9.79 -19.16 19.99
N LEU A 226 10.34 -18.64 21.09
CA LEU A 226 9.62 -18.49 22.37
C LEU A 226 8.38 -17.60 22.19
N ALA A 227 8.53 -16.42 21.58
CA ALA A 227 7.43 -15.50 21.36
C ALA A 227 6.34 -16.10 20.44
N LEU A 228 6.73 -16.77 19.36
CA LEU A 228 5.81 -17.44 18.43
C LEU A 228 5.03 -18.56 19.10
N THR A 229 5.70 -19.38 19.92
CA THR A 229 5.09 -20.48 20.66
C THR A 229 4.11 -19.94 21.72
N ALA A 230 4.41 -18.78 22.30
CA ALA A 230 3.52 -18.07 23.23
C ALA A 230 2.30 -17.44 22.56
N GLY A 231 2.28 -17.28 21.25
CA GLY A 231 1.13 -16.72 20.52
C GLY A 231 1.41 -15.42 19.78
N CYS A 232 2.58 -14.78 19.91
CA CYS A 232 2.88 -13.56 19.16
C CYS A 232 2.87 -13.83 17.64
N ARG A 233 2.30 -12.91 16.86
CA ARG A 233 2.17 -13.03 15.39
C ARG A 233 2.75 -11.83 14.63
N TRP A 234 3.35 -10.88 15.32
CA TRP A 234 4.06 -9.74 14.73
C TRP A 234 5.44 -9.60 15.36
N ILE A 235 6.45 -9.99 14.62
CA ILE A 235 7.82 -10.20 15.08
C ILE A 235 8.74 -9.18 14.42
N GLN A 236 9.57 -8.48 15.19
CA GLN A 236 10.66 -7.66 14.68
C GLN A 236 12.00 -8.34 14.97
N LEU A 237 12.74 -8.70 13.93
CA LEU A 237 14.12 -9.12 14.04
C LEU A 237 15.01 -7.87 14.15
N ARG A 238 15.61 -7.66 15.31
CA ARG A 238 16.47 -6.52 15.61
C ARG A 238 17.88 -6.99 15.96
N VAL A 239 18.72 -7.15 14.94
CA VAL A 239 20.15 -7.47 15.07
C VAL A 239 20.94 -6.17 15.01
N LYS A 240 21.82 -5.94 15.97
CA LYS A 240 22.67 -4.75 16.05
C LYS A 240 24.13 -5.16 16.01
N ASN A 241 24.98 -4.27 15.47
CA ASN A 241 26.43 -4.42 15.44
C ASN A 241 26.92 -5.68 14.70
N GLN A 242 26.17 -6.11 13.69
CA GLN A 242 26.54 -7.19 12.78
C GLN A 242 26.53 -6.69 11.34
N PRO A 243 27.41 -7.22 10.47
CA PRO A 243 27.42 -6.89 9.05
C PRO A 243 26.17 -7.44 8.34
N GLU A 244 25.79 -6.80 7.22
CA GLU A 244 24.54 -7.10 6.51
C GLU A 244 24.39 -8.58 6.08
N ASN A 245 25.51 -9.21 5.69
CA ASN A 245 25.51 -10.64 5.30
C ASN A 245 25.12 -11.57 6.46
N GLU A 246 25.61 -11.31 7.67
CA GLU A 246 25.25 -12.10 8.86
C GLU A 246 23.79 -11.86 9.26
N VAL A 247 23.33 -10.60 9.16
CA VAL A 247 21.92 -10.26 9.37
C VAL A 247 21.03 -10.96 8.37
N LEU A 248 21.45 -11.09 7.10
CA LEU A 248 20.70 -11.80 6.06
C LEU A 248 20.52 -13.30 6.40
N GLU A 249 21.57 -13.96 6.85
CA GLU A 249 21.49 -15.38 7.24
C GLU A 249 20.48 -15.59 8.39
N ILE A 250 20.56 -14.76 9.44
CA ILE A 250 19.61 -14.80 10.55
C ILE A 250 18.18 -14.49 10.08
N ALA A 251 18.04 -13.52 9.16
CA ALA A 251 16.74 -13.09 8.64
C ALA A 251 16.07 -14.17 7.79
N ILE A 252 16.82 -14.96 7.02
CA ILE A 252 16.31 -16.13 6.27
C ILE A 252 15.70 -17.14 7.24
N ALA A 253 16.44 -17.55 8.26
CA ALA A 253 15.96 -18.50 9.26
C ALA A 253 14.77 -17.95 10.08
N ALA A 254 14.80 -16.65 10.42
CA ALA A 254 13.68 -15.98 11.11
C ALA A 254 12.42 -15.92 10.22
N LYS A 255 12.58 -15.75 8.90
CA LYS A 255 11.46 -15.73 7.95
C LYS A 255 10.80 -17.11 7.86
N GLU A 256 11.57 -18.17 7.68
CA GLU A 256 11.06 -19.54 7.67
C GLU A 256 10.33 -19.89 8.96
N LEU A 257 10.90 -19.49 10.10
CA LEU A 257 10.28 -19.70 11.40
C LEU A 257 8.95 -18.94 11.54
N CYS A 258 8.91 -17.67 11.17
CA CYS A 258 7.69 -16.87 11.19
C CYS A 258 6.60 -17.44 10.26
N ASP A 259 6.98 -17.89 9.07
CA ASP A 259 6.06 -18.49 8.11
C ASP A 259 5.40 -19.77 8.65
N SER A 260 6.18 -20.61 9.35
CA SER A 260 5.65 -21.84 9.97
C SER A 260 4.59 -21.58 11.06
N TYR A 261 4.56 -20.35 11.61
CA TYR A 261 3.56 -19.91 12.59
C TYR A 261 2.53 -18.94 12.00
N ALA A 262 2.50 -18.73 10.69
CA ALA A 262 1.69 -17.70 10.03
C ALA A 262 1.89 -16.29 10.64
N ALA A 263 3.10 -16.00 11.11
CA ALA A 263 3.49 -14.74 11.73
C ALA A 263 4.14 -13.78 10.71
N ARG A 264 4.12 -12.50 11.04
CA ARG A 264 4.61 -11.41 10.21
C ARG A 264 5.99 -10.97 10.68
N LEU A 265 6.99 -11.04 9.80
CA LEU A 265 8.36 -10.63 10.10
C LEU A 265 8.60 -9.18 9.67
N ILE A 266 9.15 -8.38 10.58
CA ILE A 266 9.71 -7.05 10.34
C ILE A 266 11.23 -7.15 10.48
N ILE A 267 11.97 -6.61 9.52
CA ILE A 267 13.43 -6.45 9.64
C ILE A 267 13.73 -5.04 10.17
N ASN A 268 14.63 -4.95 11.13
CA ASN A 268 15.09 -3.67 11.66
C ASN A 268 16.33 -3.19 10.90
N ASP A 269 16.41 -1.91 10.50
CA ASP A 269 17.52 -1.15 9.92
C ASP A 269 17.99 -1.52 8.49
N PHE A 270 17.79 -2.74 8.00
CA PHE A 270 18.39 -3.26 6.76
C PHE A 270 17.37 -3.40 5.61
N PRO A 271 17.10 -2.33 4.80
CA PRO A 271 16.18 -2.42 3.66
C PRO A 271 16.53 -3.50 2.63
N PRO A 272 17.82 -3.73 2.24
CA PRO A 272 18.16 -4.79 1.30
C PRO A 272 17.83 -6.19 1.85
N VAL A 273 18.09 -6.43 3.13
CA VAL A 273 17.76 -7.71 3.79
C VAL A 273 16.24 -7.91 3.83
N ALA A 274 15.48 -6.89 4.22
CA ALA A 274 14.01 -6.96 4.24
C ALA A 274 13.45 -7.35 2.86
N LYS A 275 13.99 -6.76 1.78
CA LYS A 275 13.64 -7.07 0.40
C LYS A 275 14.02 -8.50 0.03
N ALA A 276 15.24 -8.94 0.36
CA ALA A 276 15.77 -10.26 0.00
C ALA A 276 14.95 -11.40 0.60
N VAL A 277 14.59 -11.29 1.90
CA VAL A 277 13.79 -12.33 2.58
C VAL A 277 12.28 -12.18 2.37
N ASN A 278 11.84 -11.20 1.56
CA ASN A 278 10.42 -10.90 1.37
C ASN A 278 9.69 -10.71 2.71
N ALA A 279 10.27 -9.90 3.61
CA ALA A 279 9.68 -9.60 4.89
C ALA A 279 8.32 -8.93 4.75
N TYR A 280 7.48 -9.03 5.78
CA TYR A 280 6.21 -8.29 5.86
C TYR A 280 6.45 -6.77 5.97
N GLY A 281 7.53 -6.36 6.64
CA GLY A 281 7.87 -4.96 6.81
C GLY A 281 9.31 -4.70 7.20
N LEU A 282 9.59 -3.42 7.33
CA LEU A 282 10.86 -2.84 7.75
C LEU A 282 10.60 -1.87 8.91
N HIS A 283 11.54 -1.71 9.83
CA HIS A 283 11.50 -0.66 10.86
C HIS A 283 12.82 0.10 10.88
N LEU A 284 12.77 1.44 10.90
CA LEU A 284 13.92 2.33 10.82
C LEU A 284 13.99 3.26 12.04
N GLY A 285 15.16 3.35 12.64
CA GLY A 285 15.47 4.30 13.69
C GLY A 285 15.69 5.73 13.14
N LEU A 286 15.72 6.73 14.04
CA LEU A 286 15.86 8.15 13.66
C LEU A 286 17.14 8.46 12.89
N ASN A 287 18.22 7.72 13.16
CA ASN A 287 19.52 7.92 12.53
C ASN A 287 19.80 6.94 11.39
N ASP A 288 18.83 6.10 11.05
CA ASP A 288 18.93 5.16 9.94
C ASP A 288 18.56 5.86 8.61
N MET A 289 18.52 5.09 7.53
CA MET A 289 18.08 5.59 6.23
C MET A 289 16.69 6.24 6.32
N PRO A 290 16.44 7.43 5.71
CA PRO A 290 15.11 8.01 5.64
C PRO A 290 14.09 7.05 5.03
N ILE A 291 12.86 7.03 5.55
CA ILE A 291 11.80 6.12 5.08
C ILE A 291 11.52 6.31 3.58
N SER A 292 11.55 7.53 3.09
CA SER A 292 11.37 7.86 1.67
C SER A 292 12.44 7.21 0.78
N GLU A 293 13.68 7.09 1.24
CA GLU A 293 14.76 6.40 0.51
C GLU A 293 14.64 4.87 0.64
N ALA A 294 14.36 4.36 1.83
CA ALA A 294 14.13 2.94 2.04
C ALA A 294 12.96 2.42 1.19
N ARG A 295 11.93 3.24 0.97
CA ARG A 295 10.78 2.92 0.13
C ARG A 295 11.16 2.64 -1.33
N LYS A 296 12.24 3.24 -1.84
CA LYS A 296 12.77 2.98 -3.20
C LYS A 296 13.45 1.61 -3.31
N ILE A 297 13.94 1.07 -2.19
CA ILE A 297 14.66 -0.21 -2.13
C ILE A 297 13.70 -1.37 -1.93
N VAL A 298 12.76 -1.25 -0.98
CA VAL A 298 11.86 -2.34 -0.61
C VAL A 298 10.63 -2.41 -1.53
N ARG A 299 9.89 -3.53 -1.45
CA ARG A 299 8.66 -3.71 -2.24
C ARG A 299 7.58 -2.73 -1.78
N HIS A 300 6.78 -2.23 -2.72
CA HIS A 300 5.71 -1.24 -2.45
C HIS A 300 4.65 -1.73 -1.45
N ASN A 301 4.43 -3.04 -1.34
CA ASN A 301 3.48 -3.65 -0.41
C ASN A 301 4.09 -3.97 0.97
N MET A 302 5.36 -3.65 1.21
CA MET A 302 6.00 -3.82 2.50
C MET A 302 5.67 -2.63 3.41
N ILE A 303 5.23 -2.88 4.66
CA ILE A 303 5.06 -1.80 5.62
C ILE A 303 6.41 -1.27 6.09
N ILE A 304 6.51 0.03 6.33
CA ILE A 304 7.69 0.63 6.96
C ILE A 304 7.26 1.38 8.22
N GLY A 305 7.80 0.95 9.36
CA GLY A 305 7.70 1.67 10.62
C GLY A 305 8.89 2.60 10.84
N GLY A 306 8.67 3.68 11.55
CA GLY A 306 9.72 4.61 11.95
C GLY A 306 9.73 4.86 13.46
N THR A 307 10.92 4.96 14.05
CA THR A 307 11.08 5.39 15.44
C THR A 307 10.80 6.89 15.57
N ALA A 308 10.12 7.30 16.65
CA ALA A 308 9.98 8.68 17.11
C ALA A 308 10.18 8.76 18.63
N ASN A 309 10.71 9.90 19.07
CA ASN A 309 10.92 10.19 20.49
C ASN A 309 10.22 11.48 20.91
N THR A 310 9.89 12.36 19.96
CA THR A 310 9.18 13.63 20.15
C THR A 310 8.01 13.73 19.19
N PHE A 311 7.16 14.75 19.36
CA PHE A 311 6.08 15.04 18.43
C PHE A 311 6.63 15.45 17.04
N GLU A 312 7.73 16.18 17.00
CA GLU A 312 8.43 16.60 15.80
C GLU A 312 8.94 15.39 15.01
N ASP A 313 9.48 14.38 15.69
CA ASP A 313 9.86 13.12 15.05
C ASP A 313 8.64 12.39 14.47
N VAL A 314 7.50 12.41 15.17
CA VAL A 314 6.25 11.82 14.67
C VAL A 314 5.84 12.49 13.36
N LEU A 315 5.87 13.83 13.31
CA LEU A 315 5.55 14.58 12.07
C LEU A 315 6.55 14.26 10.95
N LEU A 316 7.84 14.18 11.26
CA LEU A 316 8.88 13.78 10.30
C LEU A 316 8.54 12.42 9.70
N ARG A 317 8.26 11.41 10.52
CA ARG A 317 7.94 10.05 10.05
C ARG A 317 6.66 9.99 9.23
N ILE A 318 5.63 10.75 9.59
CA ILE A 318 4.41 10.90 8.78
C ILE A 318 4.76 11.47 7.39
N ASN A 319 5.54 12.54 7.35
CA ASN A 319 5.95 13.20 6.10
C ASN A 319 6.84 12.30 5.21
N GLU A 320 7.67 11.45 5.80
CA GLU A 320 8.48 10.45 5.10
C GLU A 320 7.64 9.26 4.58
N GLY A 321 6.38 9.13 4.99
CA GLY A 321 5.47 8.07 4.55
C GLY A 321 5.57 6.78 5.37
N ALA A 322 5.76 6.87 6.69
CA ALA A 322 5.65 5.75 7.60
C ALA A 322 4.24 5.13 7.60
N ASP A 323 4.17 3.82 7.75
CA ASP A 323 2.90 3.09 7.90
C ASP A 323 2.50 2.93 9.38
N TYR A 324 3.47 3.00 10.29
CA TYR A 324 3.28 3.05 11.75
C TYR A 324 4.49 3.71 12.42
N ILE A 325 4.34 4.11 13.67
CA ILE A 325 5.41 4.77 14.42
C ILE A 325 5.65 4.00 15.72
N GLY A 326 6.91 3.66 16.00
CA GLY A 326 7.38 3.19 17.28
C GLY A 326 7.76 4.38 18.16
N LEU A 327 6.89 4.75 19.11
CA LEU A 327 7.05 5.94 19.95
C LEU A 327 7.57 5.56 21.35
N GLY A 328 8.69 6.14 21.76
CA GLY A 328 9.25 5.89 23.07
C GLY A 328 10.59 6.57 23.32
N PRO A 329 11.27 6.30 24.44
CA PRO A 329 10.96 5.20 25.38
C PRO A 329 9.84 5.56 26.37
N PHE A 330 9.02 4.56 26.73
CA PHE A 330 8.01 4.72 27.78
C PHE A 330 8.66 4.91 29.15
N ARG A 331 9.65 4.06 29.48
CA ARG A 331 10.51 4.20 30.68
C ARG A 331 11.95 3.82 30.34
N PHE A 332 12.85 4.00 31.31
CA PHE A 332 14.24 3.60 31.16
C PHE A 332 14.37 2.13 30.75
N THR A 333 15.29 1.84 29.82
CA THR A 333 15.57 0.49 29.38
C THR A 333 17.06 0.33 29.05
N THR A 334 17.63 -0.79 29.41
CA THR A 334 19.02 -1.15 29.10
C THR A 334 19.21 -1.71 27.69
N THR A 335 18.11 -1.98 26.99
CA THR A 335 18.13 -2.61 25.64
C THR A 335 18.59 -1.64 24.54
N LYS A 336 18.62 -0.32 24.79
CA LYS A 336 19.06 0.72 23.85
C LYS A 336 20.11 1.61 24.53
N GLN A 337 21.29 1.78 23.91
CA GLN A 337 22.44 2.48 24.52
C GLN A 337 22.28 4.01 24.58
N ASN A 338 21.58 4.65 23.64
CA ASN A 338 21.32 6.09 23.64
C ASN A 338 19.83 6.33 23.87
N LEU A 339 19.43 6.65 25.09
CA LEU A 339 18.06 6.91 25.46
C LEU A 339 17.71 8.38 25.22
N SER A 340 16.67 8.61 24.45
CA SER A 340 15.95 9.88 24.40
C SER A 340 15.18 10.12 25.72
N PRO A 341 14.70 11.34 25.98
CA PRO A 341 13.88 11.62 27.15
C PRO A 341 12.74 10.60 27.33
N ILE A 342 12.51 10.16 28.54
CA ILE A 342 11.42 9.24 28.89
C ILE A 342 10.08 9.95 28.68
N LEU A 343 9.16 9.34 27.95
CA LEU A 343 7.85 9.91 27.66
C LEU A 343 6.82 9.65 28.79
N GLY A 344 6.78 8.42 29.29
CA GLY A 344 5.75 8.02 30.25
C GLY A 344 4.33 8.16 29.68
N LEU A 345 3.33 8.03 30.53
CA LEU A 345 1.92 8.20 30.14
C LEU A 345 1.61 9.64 29.70
N ASP A 346 2.19 10.62 30.38
CA ASP A 346 1.90 12.04 30.12
C ASP A 346 2.47 12.48 28.77
N GLY A 347 3.68 12.01 28.41
CA GLY A 347 4.24 12.25 27.08
C GLY A 347 3.37 11.65 25.98
N TYR A 348 2.83 10.45 26.18
CA TYR A 348 1.90 9.84 25.23
C TYR A 348 0.60 10.64 25.10
N ARG A 349 -0.03 11.06 26.21
CA ARG A 349 -1.26 11.89 26.18
C ARG A 349 -1.04 13.17 25.39
N VAL A 350 0.05 13.89 25.65
CA VAL A 350 0.38 15.14 24.97
C VAL A 350 0.56 14.93 23.47
N ILE A 351 1.30 13.88 23.05
CA ILE A 351 1.53 13.60 21.62
C ILE A 351 0.25 13.17 20.93
N MET A 352 -0.56 12.29 21.55
CA MET A 352 -1.83 11.84 20.98
C MET A 352 -2.85 12.97 20.87
N GLN A 353 -2.90 13.89 21.84
CA GLN A 353 -3.72 15.08 21.77
C GLN A 353 -3.32 15.97 20.58
N LYS A 354 -2.02 16.28 20.41
CA LYS A 354 -1.51 17.08 19.29
C LYS A 354 -1.83 16.45 17.93
N LEU A 355 -1.74 15.11 17.79
CA LEU A 355 -2.13 14.40 16.59
C LEU A 355 -3.62 14.58 16.28
N SER A 356 -4.47 14.48 17.31
CA SER A 356 -5.92 14.68 17.19
C SER A 356 -6.26 16.11 16.77
N GLU A 357 -5.65 17.12 17.38
CA GLU A 357 -5.84 18.54 17.06
C GLU A 357 -5.46 18.85 15.61
N GLN A 358 -4.40 18.22 15.10
CA GLN A 358 -3.97 18.37 13.69
C GLN A 358 -4.67 17.41 12.72
N LYS A 359 -5.65 16.61 13.20
CA LYS A 359 -6.38 15.61 12.41
C LYS A 359 -5.46 14.61 11.69
N LEU A 360 -4.32 14.28 12.32
CA LEU A 360 -3.38 13.28 11.83
C LEU A 360 -3.73 11.92 12.42
N SER A 361 -3.74 10.90 11.57
CA SER A 361 -4.07 9.52 11.96
C SER A 361 -3.00 8.56 11.45
N ILE A 362 -2.23 8.00 12.37
CA ILE A 362 -1.23 6.95 12.10
C ILE A 362 -1.20 5.99 13.31
N PRO A 363 -1.08 4.67 13.11
CA PRO A 363 -0.90 3.73 14.21
C PRO A 363 0.38 4.04 15.00
N ILE A 364 0.24 4.34 16.29
CA ILE A 364 1.36 4.55 17.22
C ILE A 364 1.53 3.29 18.06
N ILE A 365 2.74 2.74 18.08
CA ILE A 365 3.14 1.59 18.86
C ILE A 365 4.06 2.08 19.98
N ALA A 366 3.62 1.98 21.21
CA ALA A 366 4.44 2.33 22.37
C ALA A 366 5.62 1.36 22.52
N ILE A 367 6.80 1.88 22.87
CA ILE A 367 8.01 1.07 22.99
C ILE A 367 8.90 1.57 24.14
N GLY A 368 9.71 0.66 24.69
CA GLY A 368 10.80 0.96 25.62
C GLY A 368 10.40 0.79 27.09
N GLY A 369 10.82 -0.32 27.69
CA GLY A 369 10.63 -0.62 29.11
C GLY A 369 9.18 -0.93 29.52
N ILE A 370 8.31 -1.32 28.59
CA ILE A 370 6.91 -1.63 28.85
C ILE A 370 6.77 -3.00 29.50
N LEU A 371 6.01 -3.05 30.58
CA LEU A 371 5.61 -4.27 31.29
C LEU A 371 4.14 -4.61 30.97
N PRO A 372 3.71 -5.86 31.16
CA PRO A 372 2.33 -6.27 30.90
C PRO A 372 1.28 -5.40 31.59
N ASP A 373 1.53 -5.00 32.83
CA ASP A 373 0.60 -4.22 33.63
C ASP A 373 0.44 -2.75 33.16
N ASP A 374 1.36 -2.25 32.35
CA ASP A 374 1.29 -0.89 31.79
C ASP A 374 0.31 -0.78 30.60
N VAL A 375 0.00 -1.92 29.94
CA VAL A 375 -0.61 -1.93 28.62
C VAL A 375 -2.00 -1.28 28.61
N ALA A 376 -2.82 -1.55 29.61
CA ALA A 376 -4.17 -0.97 29.69
C ALA A 376 -4.13 0.56 29.80
N GLU A 377 -3.25 1.12 30.64
CA GLU A 377 -3.10 2.57 30.79
C GLU A 377 -2.49 3.24 29.56
N ILE A 378 -1.54 2.56 28.88
CA ILE A 378 -0.97 3.03 27.62
C ILE A 378 -2.06 3.12 26.54
N LEU A 379 -2.90 2.10 26.39
CA LEU A 379 -4.01 2.12 25.43
C LEU A 379 -5.04 3.23 25.73
N ALA A 380 -5.29 3.51 27.00
CA ALA A 380 -6.19 4.59 27.42
C ALA A 380 -5.71 5.99 26.96
N THR A 381 -4.44 6.16 26.59
CA THR A 381 -3.91 7.40 26.00
C THR A 381 -4.26 7.56 24.50
N GLY A 382 -4.87 6.56 23.85
CA GLY A 382 -5.15 6.53 22.43
C GLY A 382 -4.06 5.85 21.58
N ILE A 383 -3.01 5.32 22.19
CA ILE A 383 -1.97 4.52 21.54
C ILE A 383 -2.61 3.26 20.92
N HIS A 384 -2.17 2.89 19.70
CA HIS A 384 -2.71 1.77 18.95
C HIS A 384 -2.31 0.40 19.51
N GLY A 385 -1.09 0.28 20.02
CA GLY A 385 -0.54 -0.99 20.51
C GLY A 385 0.83 -0.83 21.14
N VAL A 386 1.45 -1.94 21.49
CA VAL A 386 2.74 -1.98 22.23
C VAL A 386 3.77 -2.88 21.56
N ALA A 387 5.04 -2.51 21.72
CA ALA A 387 6.19 -3.35 21.33
C ALA A 387 6.97 -3.76 22.59
N MET A 388 7.16 -5.06 22.77
CA MET A 388 7.79 -5.65 23.95
C MET A 388 8.94 -6.58 23.55
N SER A 389 9.91 -6.72 24.44
CA SER A 389 11.07 -7.60 24.27
C SER A 389 11.34 -8.37 25.55
N SER A 390 12.26 -7.88 26.38
CA SER A 390 12.73 -8.57 27.59
C SER A 390 11.61 -8.96 28.55
N ALA A 391 10.58 -8.15 28.71
CA ALA A 391 9.45 -8.43 29.60
C ALA A 391 8.69 -9.72 29.22
N LEU A 392 8.64 -10.07 27.91
CA LEU A 392 8.04 -11.33 27.45
C LEU A 392 9.00 -12.52 27.60
N ILE A 393 10.30 -12.33 27.30
CA ILE A 393 11.30 -13.40 27.35
C ILE A 393 11.56 -13.84 28.80
N GLN A 394 11.54 -12.89 29.74
CA GLN A 394 11.84 -13.13 31.15
C GLN A 394 10.63 -13.61 31.96
N SER A 395 9.44 -13.60 31.36
CA SER A 395 8.24 -14.13 32.02
C SER A 395 8.37 -15.64 32.21
N LYS A 396 8.09 -16.14 33.44
CA LYS A 396 8.01 -17.58 33.74
C LYS A 396 6.84 -18.26 33.04
N GLU A 397 5.81 -17.48 32.70
CA GLU A 397 4.55 -17.92 32.10
C GLU A 397 4.27 -17.08 30.81
N THR A 398 5.22 -17.12 29.86
CA THR A 398 5.19 -16.30 28.65
C THR A 398 3.88 -16.48 27.86
N LYS A 399 3.34 -17.69 27.80
CA LYS A 399 2.11 -17.99 27.05
C LYS A 399 0.89 -17.31 27.67
N GLU A 400 0.72 -17.45 28.99
CA GLU A 400 -0.37 -16.79 29.74
C GLU A 400 -0.26 -15.26 29.67
N THR A 401 0.99 -14.76 29.74
CA THR A 401 1.25 -13.31 29.58
C THR A 401 0.82 -12.81 28.21
N VAL A 402 1.18 -13.50 27.13
CA VAL A 402 0.79 -13.12 25.75
C VAL A 402 -0.72 -13.22 25.58
N GLN A 403 -1.36 -14.25 26.11
CA GLN A 403 -2.81 -14.41 26.04
C GLN A 403 -3.56 -13.27 26.74
N LYS A 404 -3.15 -12.89 27.94
CA LYS A 404 -3.72 -11.74 28.66
C LYS A 404 -3.52 -10.42 27.90
N LEU A 405 -2.34 -10.24 27.30
CA LEU A 405 -2.07 -9.06 26.47
C LEU A 405 -2.95 -9.00 25.24
N GLU A 406 -3.17 -10.10 24.53
CA GLU A 406 -4.09 -10.15 23.38
C GLU A 406 -5.53 -9.85 23.80
N GLU A 407 -6.00 -10.29 24.99
CA GLU A 407 -7.31 -9.97 25.53
C GLU A 407 -7.47 -8.46 25.81
N ILE A 408 -6.41 -7.79 26.34
CA ILE A 408 -6.42 -6.35 26.60
C ILE A 408 -6.38 -5.55 25.29
N LEU A 409 -5.69 -6.08 24.29
CA LEU A 409 -5.44 -5.41 23.01
C LEU A 409 -6.58 -5.63 21.97
N CYS A 410 -7.48 -6.59 22.18
CA CYS A 410 -8.68 -6.78 21.35
C CYS A 410 -9.64 -5.62 21.52
#